data_3cc96607530664da2a4a4ab645f49ea8
#
_entry.id   3cc96607530664da2a4a4ab645f49ea8
#
_cell.length_a   1.000
_cell.length_b   1.000
_cell.length_c   1.000
_cell.angle_alpha   90.00
_cell.angle_beta   90.00
_cell.angle_gamma   90.00
#
_symmetry.space_group_name_H-M   'P 1'
#
loop_
_entity.id
_entity.type
_entity.pdbx_description
1 polymer ?
#
loop_
_entity_poly.entity_id
_entity_poly.type
_entity_poly.pdbx_seq_one_letter_code
_entity_poly.pdbx_strand_id
1 'polypeptide(L)'
;MCTNFTPTKRAQWVKETLGVDLPSGFPEETYPGYAAPLVVKSHQTGRVACGSARFGLIPSWSKDDKISRHTYNARSETVAEKPSYRTAWRKRQFGLVLVDDFYEPSYESGKAVRWKIELASGDPFGVA
;
A
#
# COMPACT_ATOMS: atom_id res chain seq x y z
N MET A 1 -7.55 -10.74 -0.39
CA MET A 1 -6.64 -9.82 -1.12
C MET A 1 -7.29 -8.46 -1.21
N CYS A 2 -6.58 -7.44 -0.78
CA CYS A 2 -7.08 -6.06 -0.78
C CYS A 2 -7.43 -5.61 -2.20
N THR A 3 -8.64 -5.13 -2.41
CA THR A 3 -9.08 -4.61 -3.73
C THR A 3 -8.95 -3.10 -3.83
N ASN A 4 -9.09 -2.43 -2.70
CA ASN A 4 -8.93 -0.99 -2.54
C ASN A 4 -8.89 -0.63 -1.05
N PHE A 5 -8.50 0.59 -0.76
CA PHE A 5 -8.36 1.09 0.61
C PHE A 5 -8.62 2.59 0.68
N THR A 6 -8.89 3.09 1.89
CA THR A 6 -8.99 4.52 2.18
C THR A 6 -7.65 5.02 2.71
N PRO A 7 -6.88 5.81 1.95
CA PRO A 7 -5.64 6.39 2.45
C PRO A 7 -5.94 7.37 3.58
N THR A 8 -5.12 7.34 4.65
CA THR A 8 -5.35 8.28 5.75
C THR A 8 -5.10 9.72 5.33
N LYS A 9 -5.93 10.63 5.83
CA LYS A 9 -5.77 12.10 5.70
C LYS A 9 -5.39 12.77 7.02
N ARG A 10 -5.10 11.97 8.06
CA ARG A 10 -4.79 12.45 9.41
C ARG A 10 -3.34 12.90 9.51
N ALA A 11 -3.00 14.04 8.89
CA ALA A 11 -1.64 14.57 8.81
C ALA A 11 -0.99 14.77 10.20
N GLN A 12 -1.75 15.25 11.19
CA GLN A 12 -1.25 15.43 12.55
C GLN A 12 -0.90 14.08 13.19
N TRP A 13 -1.76 13.08 13.07
CA TRP A 13 -1.50 11.74 13.58
C TRP A 13 -0.22 11.13 12.97
N VAL A 14 -0.04 11.28 11.66
CA VAL A 14 1.15 10.80 10.95
C VAL A 14 2.40 11.52 11.45
N LYS A 15 2.33 12.85 11.64
CA LYS A 15 3.45 13.65 12.16
C LYS A 15 3.84 13.25 13.58
N GLU A 16 2.88 13.07 14.46
CA GLU A 16 3.11 12.69 15.85
C GLU A 16 3.62 11.25 15.98
N THR A 17 3.11 10.33 15.15
CA THR A 17 3.45 8.89 15.23
C THR A 17 4.75 8.55 14.53
N LEU A 18 4.99 9.14 13.35
CA LEU A 18 6.10 8.76 12.45
C LEU A 18 7.13 9.89 12.24
N GLY A 19 6.83 11.11 12.67
CA GLY A 19 7.70 12.26 12.49
C GLY A 19 7.83 12.76 11.05
N VAL A 20 6.92 12.36 10.16
CA VAL A 20 6.94 12.72 8.74
C VAL A 20 5.72 13.53 8.35
N ASP A 21 5.86 14.35 7.30
CA ASP A 21 4.74 15.09 6.74
C ASP A 21 3.97 14.20 5.75
N LEU A 22 2.63 14.21 5.86
CA LEU A 22 1.75 13.48 4.96
C LEU A 22 1.46 14.35 3.73
N PRO A 23 1.80 13.90 2.51
CA PRO A 23 1.36 14.58 1.29
C PRO A 23 -0.17 14.62 1.18
N SER A 24 -0.68 15.62 0.49
CA SER A 24 -2.12 15.80 0.22
C SER A 24 -2.46 15.46 -1.24
N GLY A 25 -3.76 15.48 -1.56
CA GLY A 25 -4.25 15.32 -2.93
C GLY A 25 -4.53 13.86 -3.34
N PHE A 26 -4.59 12.94 -2.39
CA PHE A 26 -4.99 11.55 -2.66
C PHE A 26 -6.53 11.43 -2.76
N PRO A 27 -7.02 10.45 -3.56
CA PRO A 27 -8.45 10.18 -3.65
C PRO A 27 -9.02 9.68 -2.32
N GLU A 28 -10.36 9.74 -2.18
CA GLU A 28 -11.06 9.17 -1.01
C GLU A 28 -10.84 7.67 -0.88
N GLU A 29 -10.88 6.95 -2.01
CA GLU A 29 -10.52 5.54 -2.10
C GLU A 29 -9.45 5.34 -3.17
N THR A 30 -8.45 4.53 -2.85
CA THR A 30 -7.37 4.17 -3.76
C THR A 30 -7.62 2.79 -4.35
N TYR A 31 -7.67 2.73 -5.67
CA TYR A 31 -7.78 1.51 -6.48
C TYR A 31 -6.44 1.19 -7.16
N PRO A 32 -6.24 -0.05 -7.66
CA PRO A 32 -5.04 -0.38 -8.43
C PRO A 32 -4.75 0.62 -9.54
N GLY A 33 -3.53 1.13 -9.58
CA GLY A 33 -3.09 2.17 -10.51
C GLY A 33 -3.20 3.60 -9.98
N TYR A 34 -3.92 3.84 -8.89
CA TYR A 34 -4.06 5.17 -8.28
C TYR A 34 -2.88 5.47 -7.34
N ALA A 35 -2.70 6.74 -7.03
CA ALA A 35 -1.68 7.18 -6.09
C ALA A 35 -2.14 7.04 -4.62
N ALA A 36 -1.19 6.74 -3.75
CA ALA A 36 -1.38 6.64 -2.30
C ALA A 36 -0.14 7.13 -1.56
N PRO A 37 -0.27 7.55 -0.28
CA PRO A 37 0.89 7.88 0.55
C PRO A 37 1.65 6.61 0.91
N LEU A 38 2.96 6.61 0.65
CA LEU A 38 3.86 5.52 1.00
C LEU A 38 4.97 6.01 1.91
N VAL A 39 5.09 5.40 3.07
CA VAL A 39 6.20 5.62 4.01
C VAL A 39 7.31 4.63 3.71
N VAL A 40 8.51 5.14 3.52
CA VAL A 40 9.71 4.35 3.27
C VAL A 40 10.83 4.75 4.21
N LYS A 41 11.71 3.80 4.52
CA LYS A 41 12.96 4.06 5.24
C LYS A 41 14.14 3.92 4.29
N SER A 42 14.94 4.97 4.16
CA SER A 42 16.16 4.93 3.35
C SER A 42 17.18 3.97 3.96
N HIS A 43 17.65 3.01 3.18
CA HIS A 43 18.73 2.11 3.61
C HIS A 43 20.08 2.82 3.76
N GLN A 44 20.28 3.92 3.04
CA GLN A 44 21.53 4.68 3.08
C GLN A 44 21.62 5.61 4.28
N THR A 45 20.54 6.31 4.60
CA THR A 45 20.53 7.36 5.64
C THR A 45 19.77 6.96 6.91
N GLY A 46 18.98 5.88 6.87
CA GLY A 46 18.06 5.50 7.95
C GLY A 46 16.86 6.46 8.10
N ARG A 47 16.76 7.50 7.27
CA ARG A 47 15.68 8.47 7.34
C ARG A 47 14.37 7.86 6.87
N VAL A 48 13.29 8.20 7.58
CA VAL A 48 11.92 7.88 7.20
C VAL A 48 11.35 9.07 6.43
N ALA A 49 10.68 8.79 5.33
CA ALA A 49 10.00 9.79 4.50
C ALA A 49 8.65 9.25 4.02
N CYS A 50 7.70 10.16 3.80
CA CYS A 50 6.42 9.84 3.18
C CYS A 50 6.33 10.54 1.83
N GLY A 51 6.01 9.79 0.80
CA GLY A 51 5.85 10.30 -0.56
C GLY A 51 4.62 9.72 -1.23
N SER A 52 4.41 10.09 -2.48
CA SER A 52 3.36 9.53 -3.32
C SER A 52 3.89 8.31 -4.07
N ALA A 53 3.13 7.21 -4.05
CA ALA A 53 3.43 6.00 -4.82
C ALA A 53 2.17 5.47 -5.50
N ARG A 54 2.36 4.68 -6.54
CA ARG A 54 1.27 4.00 -7.26
C ARG A 54 0.91 2.70 -6.56
N PHE A 55 -0.38 2.45 -6.40
CA PHE A 55 -0.87 1.15 -5.96
C PHE A 55 -0.76 0.14 -7.10
N GLY A 56 0.23 -0.72 -7.01
CA GLY A 56 0.65 -1.69 -8.04
C GLY A 56 2.10 -1.51 -8.43
N LEU A 57 2.91 -2.54 -8.18
CA LEU A 57 4.34 -2.51 -8.44
C LEU A 57 4.63 -2.51 -9.95
N ILE A 58 5.54 -1.64 -10.38
CA ILE A 58 6.09 -1.64 -11.74
C ILE A 58 7.53 -2.16 -11.67
N PRO A 59 7.78 -3.42 -12.08
CA PRO A 59 9.14 -3.95 -12.08
C PRO A 59 10.03 -3.18 -13.06
N SER A 60 11.32 -3.08 -12.77
CA SER A 60 12.29 -2.33 -13.59
C SER A 60 12.42 -2.84 -15.04
N TRP A 61 12.05 -4.08 -15.29
CA TRP A 61 12.07 -4.69 -16.64
C TRP A 61 10.79 -4.41 -17.44
N SER A 62 9.73 -3.87 -16.81
CA SER A 62 8.48 -3.57 -17.52
C SER A 62 8.65 -2.41 -18.47
N LYS A 63 8.08 -2.54 -19.68
CA LYS A 63 8.15 -1.51 -20.72
C LYS A 63 7.12 -0.40 -20.52
N ASP A 64 6.06 -0.67 -19.77
CA ASP A 64 4.98 0.27 -19.48
C ASP A 64 4.44 0.04 -18.05
N ASP A 65 3.45 0.85 -17.67
CA ASP A 65 2.84 0.80 -16.33
C ASP A 65 1.60 -0.10 -16.25
N LYS A 66 1.19 -0.75 -17.34
CA LYS A 66 -0.04 -1.58 -17.39
C LYS A 66 0.03 -2.77 -16.46
N ILE A 67 1.23 -3.29 -16.20
CA ILE A 67 1.47 -4.40 -15.28
C ILE A 67 0.97 -4.09 -13.86
N SER A 68 0.96 -2.81 -13.46
CA SER A 68 0.51 -2.38 -12.13
C SER A 68 -0.91 -2.84 -11.78
N ARG A 69 -1.75 -3.06 -12.79
CA ARG A 69 -3.12 -3.58 -12.62
C ARG A 69 -3.17 -5.05 -12.16
N HIS A 70 -2.04 -5.77 -12.23
CA HIS A 70 -1.93 -7.18 -11.88
C HIS A 70 -0.92 -7.42 -10.75
N THR A 71 -0.25 -6.37 -10.26
CA THR A 71 0.84 -6.45 -9.28
C THR A 71 0.56 -5.65 -8.01
N TYR A 72 -0.69 -5.42 -7.70
CA TYR A 72 -1.12 -4.67 -6.51
C TYR A 72 -1.26 -5.53 -5.26
N ASN A 73 -1.20 -6.86 -5.39
CA ASN A 73 -1.18 -7.81 -4.27
C ASN A 73 -0.03 -8.80 -4.43
N ALA A 74 0.81 -8.89 -3.42
CA ALA A 74 1.88 -9.87 -3.33
C ALA A 74 1.59 -10.85 -2.19
N ARG A 75 1.60 -12.15 -2.51
CA ARG A 75 1.45 -13.19 -1.49
C ARG A 75 2.79 -13.46 -0.83
N SER A 76 2.83 -13.49 0.50
CA SER A 76 4.05 -13.75 1.27
C SER A 76 4.73 -15.07 0.87
N GLU A 77 3.96 -16.09 0.51
CA GLU A 77 4.45 -17.41 0.12
C GLU A 77 5.24 -17.41 -1.20
N THR A 78 4.98 -16.46 -2.08
CA THR A 78 5.57 -16.45 -3.43
C THR A 78 6.29 -15.15 -3.81
N VAL A 79 6.25 -14.13 -2.94
CA VAL A 79 6.82 -12.80 -3.23
C VAL A 79 8.31 -12.86 -3.56
N ALA A 80 9.07 -13.76 -2.92
CA ALA A 80 10.50 -13.95 -3.14
C ALA A 80 10.84 -14.58 -4.50
N GLU A 81 9.88 -15.25 -5.15
CA GLU A 81 10.08 -16.04 -6.37
C GLU A 81 9.50 -15.37 -7.61
N LYS A 82 8.34 -14.74 -7.47
CA LYS A 82 7.60 -14.13 -8.59
C LYS A 82 8.43 -13.04 -9.29
N PRO A 83 8.57 -13.08 -10.63
CA PRO A 83 9.40 -12.14 -11.39
C PRO A 83 9.09 -10.67 -11.11
N SER A 84 7.83 -10.33 -10.87
CA SER A 84 7.40 -8.96 -10.60
C SER A 84 7.95 -8.42 -9.28
N TYR A 85 8.09 -9.26 -8.25
CA TYR A 85 8.40 -8.82 -6.88
C TYR A 85 9.80 -9.19 -6.40
N ARG A 86 10.37 -10.31 -6.88
CA ARG A 86 11.61 -10.89 -6.35
C ARG A 86 12.78 -9.91 -6.25
N THR A 87 12.89 -8.97 -7.19
CA THR A 87 13.99 -7.99 -7.18
C THR A 87 13.80 -6.97 -6.06
N ALA A 88 12.62 -6.41 -5.91
CA ALA A 88 12.28 -5.49 -4.82
C ALA A 88 12.42 -6.19 -3.46
N TRP A 89 11.94 -7.43 -3.35
CA TRP A 89 12.07 -8.26 -2.15
C TRP A 89 13.52 -8.47 -1.74
N ARG A 90 14.38 -8.92 -2.65
CA ARG A 90 15.83 -9.12 -2.39
C ARG A 90 16.53 -7.84 -1.98
N LYS A 91 16.15 -6.71 -2.58
CA LYS A 91 16.70 -5.39 -2.27
C LYS A 91 16.08 -4.77 -1.02
N ARG A 92 15.18 -5.48 -0.34
CA ARG A 92 14.45 -4.98 0.84
C ARG A 92 13.79 -3.62 0.61
N GLN A 93 13.23 -3.42 -0.58
CA GLN A 93 12.48 -2.22 -0.94
C GLN A 93 11.07 -2.31 -0.37
N PHE A 94 10.97 -2.17 0.95
CA PHE A 94 9.69 -2.23 1.68
C PHE A 94 9.18 -0.84 1.97
N GLY A 95 7.87 -0.73 2.06
CA GLY A 95 7.19 0.48 2.46
C GLY A 95 5.87 0.18 3.15
N LEU A 96 5.33 1.18 3.83
CA LEU A 96 4.03 1.10 4.47
C LEU A 96 3.09 2.12 3.83
N VAL A 97 1.97 1.65 3.33
CA VAL A 97 0.85 2.50 2.93
C VAL A 97 0.02 2.77 4.18
N LEU A 98 -0.21 4.05 4.48
CA LEU A 98 -1.00 4.46 5.65
C LEU A 98 -2.48 4.54 5.26
N VAL A 99 -3.30 3.74 5.90
CA VAL A 99 -4.72 3.60 5.59
C VAL A 99 -5.59 3.79 6.83
N ASP A 100 -6.81 4.26 6.65
CA ASP A 100 -7.85 4.23 7.68
C ASP A 100 -8.59 2.89 7.67
N ASP A 101 -8.75 2.32 6.48
CA ASP A 101 -9.41 1.03 6.25
C ASP A 101 -9.00 0.43 4.89
N PHE A 102 -9.30 -0.84 4.70
CA PHE A 102 -9.21 -1.51 3.42
C PHE A 102 -10.39 -2.44 3.19
N TYR A 103 -10.56 -2.89 1.96
CA TYR A 103 -11.70 -3.70 1.55
C TYR A 103 -11.27 -5.07 1.03
N GLU A 104 -11.98 -6.09 1.51
CA GLU A 104 -11.82 -7.48 1.09
C GLU A 104 -13.18 -8.07 0.70
N PRO A 105 -13.25 -8.91 -0.35
CA PRO A 105 -14.45 -9.65 -0.63
C PRO A 105 -14.62 -10.83 0.34
N SER A 106 -15.78 -10.93 0.99
CA SER A 106 -16.21 -12.13 1.71
C SER A 106 -17.14 -12.96 0.82
N TYR A 107 -16.98 -14.27 0.85
CA TYR A 107 -17.80 -15.23 0.08
C TYR A 107 -18.62 -16.14 0.98
N GLU A 108 -18.71 -15.86 2.27
CA GLU A 108 -19.44 -16.71 3.25
C GLU A 108 -20.92 -16.90 2.91
N SER A 109 -21.54 -15.89 2.28
CA SER A 109 -22.94 -15.97 1.81
C SER A 109 -23.13 -16.67 0.47
N GLY A 110 -22.06 -17.19 -0.16
CA GLY A 110 -22.07 -17.74 -1.51
C GLY A 110 -22.00 -16.68 -2.62
N LYS A 111 -21.99 -15.40 -2.26
CA LYS A 111 -21.80 -14.25 -3.17
C LYS A 111 -20.71 -13.35 -2.62
N ALA A 112 -20.03 -12.63 -3.52
CA ALA A 112 -19.03 -11.65 -3.09
C ALA A 112 -19.73 -10.49 -2.35
N VAL A 113 -19.39 -10.31 -1.07
CA VAL A 113 -19.82 -9.17 -0.24
C VAL A 113 -18.57 -8.37 0.11
N ARG A 114 -18.60 -7.08 -0.16
CA ARG A 114 -17.49 -6.18 0.15
C ARG A 114 -17.46 -5.87 1.65
N TRP A 115 -16.43 -6.34 2.32
CA TRP A 115 -16.21 -6.06 3.74
C TRP A 115 -15.21 -4.93 3.90
N LYS A 116 -15.54 -3.99 4.76
CA LYS A 116 -14.65 -2.94 5.24
C LYS A 116 -13.93 -3.45 6.49
N ILE A 117 -12.61 -3.33 6.50
CA ILE A 117 -11.76 -3.76 7.59
C ILE A 117 -11.00 -2.55 8.13
N GLU A 118 -11.18 -2.28 9.41
CA GLU A 118 -10.56 -1.16 10.13
C GLU A 118 -10.15 -1.58 11.54
N LEU A 119 -9.27 -0.83 12.19
CA LEU A 119 -8.97 -1.05 13.60
C LEU A 119 -10.15 -0.65 14.47
N ALA A 120 -10.42 -1.42 15.54
CA ALA A 120 -11.49 -1.13 16.49
C ALA A 120 -11.33 0.24 17.17
N SER A 121 -10.09 0.73 17.31
CA SER A 121 -9.79 2.07 17.82
C SER A 121 -10.14 3.20 16.86
N GLY A 122 -10.34 2.88 15.55
CA GLY A 122 -10.50 3.86 14.49
C GLY A 122 -9.20 4.58 14.10
N ASP A 123 -8.04 4.15 14.61
CA ASP A 123 -6.75 4.73 14.26
C ASP A 123 -6.29 4.26 12.88
N PRO A 124 -5.51 5.08 12.14
CA PRO A 124 -4.81 4.64 10.95
C PRO A 124 -3.82 3.52 11.25
N PHE A 125 -3.52 2.72 10.25
CA PHE A 125 -2.50 1.67 10.36
C PHE A 125 -1.71 1.52 9.05
N GLY A 126 -0.60 0.79 9.11
CA GLY A 126 0.25 0.53 7.95
C GLY A 126 -0.09 -0.81 7.30
N VAL A 127 -0.20 -0.79 5.98
CA VAL A 127 -0.27 -1.99 5.12
C VAL A 127 1.02 -2.06 4.31
N ALA A 128 1.68 -3.24 4.30
CA ALA A 128 2.93 -3.48 3.59
C ALA A 128 2.70 -4.02 2.18
#